data_68da01629c2af1531f4f8ec130dd2089
#
_entry.id   68da01629c2af1531f4f8ec130dd2089
#
_cell.length_a   1.000
_cell.length_b   1.000
_cell.length_c   1.000
_cell.angle_alpha   90.00
_cell.angle_beta   90.00
_cell.angle_gamma   90.00
#
_symmetry.space_group_name_H-M   'P 1'
#
loop_
_entity.id
_entity.type
_entity.pdbx_description
1 polymer ?
#
loop_
_entity_poly.entity_id
_entity_poly.type
_entity_poly.pdbx_seq_one_letter_code
_entity_poly.pdbx_strand_id
1 'polypeptide(L)'
;MTSVIKVDTIQNSSGGATTTDALGIKAITVADLWRLTGDLTSDTTPITTWEQASSEADHGQVGASMSLSSGVFTFPETGMYAIFVQADMQSETASTLTLKTRVSTDAGSNFNDRAYAIVRNTNSGGDARATAYSQMILDVTSTANVKVRFDFDTAITGSRIKGNTDITITSVMFMRLGDT
;
A
#
# COMPACT_ATOMS: atom_id res chain seq x y z
N MET A 1 -3.93 12.30 46.23
CA MET A 1 -5.30 11.86 45.90
C MET A 1 -5.43 11.86 44.39
N THR A 2 -5.84 10.74 43.83
CA THR A 2 -6.10 10.65 42.39
C THR A 2 -7.56 11.00 42.16
N SER A 3 -7.83 12.09 41.43
CA SER A 3 -9.21 12.45 41.07
C SER A 3 -9.64 11.60 39.86
N VAL A 4 -10.76 10.93 39.99
CA VAL A 4 -11.37 10.14 38.91
C VAL A 4 -12.69 10.79 38.52
N ILE A 5 -12.85 11.17 37.26
CA ILE A 5 -14.12 11.63 36.73
C ILE A 5 -14.78 10.39 36.06
N LYS A 6 -15.94 10.02 36.57
CA LYS A 6 -16.78 8.98 35.97
C LYS A 6 -17.92 9.65 35.20
N VAL A 7 -18.03 9.40 33.91
CA VAL A 7 -19.12 9.90 33.07
C VAL A 7 -19.74 8.74 32.30
N ASP A 8 -21.05 8.66 32.29
CA ASP A 8 -21.80 7.63 31.56
C ASP A 8 -21.99 8.05 30.09
N THR A 9 -22.01 9.34 29.83
CA THR A 9 -22.20 9.89 28.50
C THR A 9 -21.48 11.23 28.35
N ILE A 10 -20.78 11.40 27.23
CA ILE A 10 -20.22 12.69 26.83
C ILE A 10 -21.11 13.26 25.74
N GLN A 11 -21.65 14.46 25.96
CA GLN A 11 -22.53 15.15 25.04
C GLN A 11 -21.94 16.49 24.59
N ASN A 12 -22.31 16.93 23.39
CA ASN A 12 -22.01 18.28 22.93
C ASN A 12 -22.98 19.30 23.61
N SER A 13 -22.76 20.59 23.38
CA SER A 13 -23.59 21.68 23.95
C SER A 13 -25.08 21.61 23.57
N SER A 14 -25.43 20.84 22.54
CA SER A 14 -26.81 20.63 22.08
C SER A 14 -27.45 19.35 22.66
N GLY A 15 -26.76 18.63 23.55
CA GLY A 15 -27.24 17.38 24.13
C GLY A 15 -27.11 16.14 23.26
N GLY A 16 -26.51 16.26 22.09
CA GLY A 16 -26.20 15.11 21.20
C GLY A 16 -24.96 14.36 21.67
N ALA A 17 -24.86 13.06 21.34
CA ALA A 17 -23.68 12.26 21.63
C ALA A 17 -22.44 12.89 20.99
N THR A 18 -21.36 12.99 21.77
CA THR A 18 -20.07 13.47 21.24
C THR A 18 -19.39 12.35 20.48
N THR A 19 -19.00 12.60 19.24
CA THR A 19 -18.25 11.64 18.42
C THR A 19 -16.79 11.55 18.89
N THR A 20 -16.11 10.46 18.56
CA THR A 20 -14.68 10.29 18.83
C THR A 20 -13.85 11.42 18.22
N ASP A 21 -14.25 11.91 17.03
CA ASP A 21 -13.59 13.04 16.35
C ASP A 21 -13.68 14.33 17.17
N ALA A 22 -14.85 14.63 17.75
CA ALA A 22 -15.04 15.80 18.61
C ALA A 22 -14.23 15.71 19.91
N LEU A 23 -13.86 14.50 20.35
CA LEU A 23 -12.97 14.26 21.49
C LEU A 23 -11.49 14.28 21.09
N GLY A 24 -11.17 14.48 19.80
CA GLY A 24 -9.80 14.41 19.29
C GLY A 24 -9.22 12.99 19.24
N ILE A 25 -10.06 11.97 19.38
CA ILE A 25 -9.64 10.57 19.27
C ILE A 25 -9.67 10.21 17.78
N LYS A 26 -8.49 10.18 17.16
CA LYS A 26 -8.34 9.79 15.77
C LYS A 26 -8.18 8.28 15.68
N ALA A 27 -9.09 7.63 14.95
CA ALA A 27 -9.00 6.22 14.61
C ALA A 27 -8.42 6.06 13.20
N ILE A 28 -7.91 4.88 12.87
CA ILE A 28 -7.59 4.52 11.50
C ILE A 28 -8.91 4.42 10.72
N THR A 29 -9.08 5.26 9.70
CA THR A 29 -10.30 5.33 8.90
C THR A 29 -10.19 4.54 7.60
N VAL A 30 -8.97 4.27 7.13
CA VAL A 30 -8.67 3.44 5.96
C VAL A 30 -7.49 2.54 6.29
N ALA A 31 -7.68 1.25 6.12
CA ALA A 31 -6.59 0.27 6.00
C ALA A 31 -6.99 -0.76 4.94
N ASP A 32 -6.23 -0.83 3.86
CA ASP A 32 -6.56 -1.59 2.67
C ASP A 32 -5.32 -2.32 2.14
N LEU A 33 -5.41 -3.64 2.06
CA LEU A 33 -4.31 -4.51 1.62
C LEU A 33 -4.61 -5.07 0.22
N TRP A 34 -3.65 -4.92 -0.67
CA TRP A 34 -3.67 -5.45 -2.03
C TRP A 34 -2.53 -6.41 -2.24
N ARG A 35 -2.77 -7.52 -2.90
CA ARG A 35 -1.77 -8.54 -3.24
C ARG A 35 -1.60 -8.68 -4.74
N LEU A 36 -0.41 -9.09 -5.16
CA LEU A 36 -0.13 -9.47 -6.53
C LEU A 36 -0.69 -10.86 -6.78
N THR A 37 -1.52 -11.01 -7.82
CA THR A 37 -2.27 -12.27 -8.08
C THR A 37 -1.45 -13.35 -8.78
N GLY A 38 -0.35 -13.00 -9.42
CA GLY A 38 0.50 -13.97 -10.14
C GLY A 38 1.92 -13.46 -10.34
N ASP A 39 2.81 -14.37 -10.69
CA ASP A 39 4.21 -14.04 -10.94
C ASP A 39 4.36 -13.07 -12.13
N LEU A 40 5.20 -12.07 -11.98
CA LEU A 40 5.66 -11.21 -13.07
C LEU A 40 7.07 -11.61 -13.46
N THR A 41 7.27 -12.00 -14.70
CA THR A 41 8.55 -12.55 -15.22
C THR A 41 9.28 -11.60 -16.16
N SER A 42 8.78 -10.37 -16.32
CA SER A 42 9.36 -9.32 -17.17
C SER A 42 9.07 -7.96 -16.59
N ASP A 43 9.76 -6.96 -17.09
CA ASP A 43 9.46 -5.55 -16.78
C ASP A 43 7.99 -5.26 -16.99
N THR A 44 7.36 -4.68 -15.98
CA THR A 44 5.93 -4.40 -15.99
C THR A 44 5.67 -2.99 -15.47
N THR A 45 5.15 -2.14 -16.32
CA THR A 45 4.88 -0.72 -16.06
C THR A 45 3.55 -0.30 -16.68
N PRO A 46 2.53 0.02 -15.87
CA PRO A 46 2.38 -0.32 -14.45
C PRO A 46 2.00 -1.79 -14.23
N ILE A 47 2.14 -2.27 -13.01
CA ILE A 47 1.58 -3.55 -12.59
C ILE A 47 0.05 -3.41 -12.50
N THR A 48 -0.67 -4.26 -13.22
CA THR A 48 -2.14 -4.24 -13.30
C THR A 48 -2.81 -5.40 -12.56
N THR A 49 -2.04 -6.41 -12.19
CA THR A 49 -2.52 -7.68 -11.62
C THR A 49 -2.55 -7.65 -10.09
N TRP A 50 -3.05 -6.57 -9.53
CA TRP A 50 -3.37 -6.45 -8.12
C TRP A 50 -4.81 -6.85 -7.84
N GLU A 51 -5.03 -7.48 -6.71
CA GLU A 51 -6.36 -7.76 -6.18
C GLU A 51 -6.42 -7.35 -4.71
N GLN A 52 -7.58 -6.92 -4.26
CA GLN A 52 -7.80 -6.58 -2.86
C GLN A 52 -7.83 -7.85 -2.01
N ALA A 53 -7.00 -7.91 -0.96
CA ALA A 53 -6.90 -9.10 -0.13
C ALA A 53 -8.21 -9.41 0.62
N SER A 54 -9.04 -8.40 0.90
CA SER A 54 -10.37 -8.56 1.52
C SER A 54 -11.38 -9.35 0.69
N SER A 55 -11.04 -9.72 -0.56
CA SER A 55 -11.84 -10.69 -1.34
C SER A 55 -11.84 -12.09 -0.69
N GLU A 56 -10.85 -12.40 0.13
CA GLU A 56 -10.81 -13.65 0.91
C GLU A 56 -11.53 -13.50 2.25
N ALA A 57 -12.17 -14.57 2.69
CA ALA A 57 -13.07 -14.55 3.84
C ALA A 57 -12.40 -14.24 5.19
N ASP A 58 -11.08 -14.41 5.30
CA ASP A 58 -10.30 -14.21 6.52
C ASP A 58 -9.44 -12.94 6.50
N HIS A 59 -9.47 -12.19 5.40
CA HIS A 59 -8.83 -10.88 5.30
C HIS A 59 -9.84 -9.77 5.53
N GLY A 60 -9.43 -8.74 6.26
CA GLY A 60 -10.26 -7.58 6.57
C GLY A 60 -9.74 -6.30 5.91
N GLN A 61 -10.62 -5.31 5.88
CA GLN A 61 -10.26 -3.93 5.58
C GLN A 61 -10.91 -2.99 6.60
N VAL A 62 -10.40 -1.78 6.72
CA VAL A 62 -11.01 -0.72 7.52
C VAL A 62 -11.46 0.39 6.60
N GLY A 63 -12.74 0.76 6.69
CA GLY A 63 -13.32 1.89 5.96
C GLY A 63 -13.39 1.70 4.45
N ALA A 64 -13.20 2.79 3.72
CA ALA A 64 -13.29 2.81 2.27
C ALA A 64 -12.04 2.24 1.60
N SER A 65 -12.24 1.53 0.48
CA SER A 65 -11.15 0.92 -0.28
C SER A 65 -10.46 1.91 -1.21
N MET A 66 -9.19 1.64 -1.50
CA MET A 66 -8.54 2.17 -2.70
C MET A 66 -9.30 1.70 -3.94
N SER A 67 -9.31 2.48 -5.00
CA SER A 67 -9.78 2.02 -6.30
C SER A 67 -8.61 1.83 -7.26
N LEU A 68 -8.65 0.74 -8.05
CA LEU A 68 -7.62 0.39 -9.02
C LEU A 68 -8.19 0.46 -10.43
N SER A 69 -7.51 1.20 -11.31
CA SER A 69 -7.83 1.24 -12.72
C SER A 69 -6.55 1.26 -13.55
N SER A 70 -6.39 0.27 -14.44
CA SER A 70 -5.21 0.14 -15.31
C SER A 70 -3.87 0.25 -14.54
N GLY A 71 -3.79 -0.35 -13.35
CA GLY A 71 -2.59 -0.35 -12.51
C GLY A 71 -2.35 0.94 -11.70
N VAL A 72 -3.29 1.89 -11.76
CA VAL A 72 -3.22 3.16 -11.01
C VAL A 72 -4.21 3.14 -9.85
N PHE A 73 -3.69 3.34 -8.65
CA PHE A 73 -4.47 3.44 -7.42
C PHE A 73 -4.94 4.88 -7.18
N THR A 74 -6.21 5.01 -6.81
CA THR A 74 -6.83 6.27 -6.39
C THR A 74 -7.28 6.14 -4.93
N PHE A 75 -6.96 7.16 -4.14
CA PHE A 75 -7.30 7.25 -2.73
C PHE A 75 -8.79 7.55 -2.54
N PRO A 76 -9.47 6.94 -1.53
CA PRO A 76 -10.88 7.21 -1.26
C PRO A 76 -11.12 8.60 -0.66
N GLU A 77 -10.17 9.12 0.10
CA GLU A 77 -10.26 10.42 0.78
C GLU A 77 -8.89 11.08 0.91
N THR A 78 -8.86 12.38 1.20
CA THR A 78 -7.62 13.12 1.47
C THR A 78 -7.05 12.76 2.85
N GLY A 79 -5.76 13.01 3.07
CA GLY A 79 -5.10 12.76 4.35
C GLY A 79 -3.66 12.26 4.20
N MET A 80 -3.03 12.02 5.33
CA MET A 80 -1.70 11.42 5.41
C MET A 80 -1.82 9.90 5.34
N TYR A 81 -1.18 9.28 4.37
CA TYR A 81 -1.18 7.83 4.19
C TYR A 81 0.20 7.23 4.40
N ALA A 82 0.28 6.17 5.21
CA ALA A 82 1.40 5.25 5.19
C ALA A 82 1.17 4.20 4.10
N ILE A 83 2.17 3.99 3.26
CA ILE A 83 2.19 2.98 2.20
C ILE A 83 3.31 2.01 2.54
N PHE A 84 2.95 0.74 2.73
CA PHE A 84 3.89 -0.34 3.01
C PHE A 84 3.90 -1.30 1.82
N VAL A 85 5.08 -1.64 1.37
CA VAL A 85 5.29 -2.57 0.26
C VAL A 85 6.13 -3.73 0.75
N GLN A 86 5.65 -4.94 0.50
CA GLN A 86 6.40 -6.18 0.61
C GLN A 86 6.52 -6.78 -0.78
N ALA A 87 7.74 -7.08 -1.21
CA ALA A 87 8.00 -7.65 -2.51
C ALA A 87 8.90 -8.88 -2.39
N ASP A 88 8.35 -10.04 -2.71
CA ASP A 88 9.08 -11.30 -2.74
C ASP A 88 9.59 -11.51 -4.17
N MET A 89 10.90 -11.56 -4.32
CA MET A 89 11.59 -11.57 -5.60
C MET A 89 12.52 -12.76 -5.70
N GLN A 90 12.58 -13.35 -6.89
CA GLN A 90 13.39 -14.52 -7.21
C GLN A 90 14.21 -14.27 -8.46
N SER A 91 15.44 -14.75 -8.49
CA SER A 91 16.28 -14.71 -9.67
C SER A 91 17.19 -15.93 -9.74
N GLU A 92 17.32 -16.49 -10.94
CA GLU A 92 18.19 -17.64 -11.24
C GLU A 92 19.66 -17.23 -11.45
N THR A 93 19.92 -15.96 -11.66
CA THR A 93 21.26 -15.42 -11.92
C THR A 93 21.50 -14.13 -11.16
N ALA A 94 22.76 -13.65 -11.13
CA ALA A 94 23.09 -12.40 -10.48
C ALA A 94 22.35 -11.22 -11.14
N SER A 95 21.52 -10.54 -10.35
CA SER A 95 20.66 -9.45 -10.82
C SER A 95 20.23 -8.52 -9.71
N THR A 96 19.70 -7.37 -10.12
CA THR A 96 18.98 -6.47 -9.23
C THR A 96 17.53 -6.41 -9.68
N LEU A 97 16.63 -6.70 -8.76
CA LEU A 97 15.19 -6.64 -8.95
C LEU A 97 14.63 -5.47 -8.17
N THR A 98 13.77 -4.69 -8.76
CA THR A 98 13.24 -3.47 -8.14
C THR A 98 11.74 -3.38 -8.32
N LEU A 99 11.01 -3.32 -7.21
CA LEU A 99 9.62 -2.85 -7.20
C LEU A 99 9.62 -1.38 -6.82
N LYS A 100 9.16 -0.54 -7.73
CA LYS A 100 9.10 0.91 -7.59
C LYS A 100 7.72 1.36 -7.14
N THR A 101 7.67 2.20 -6.12
CA THR A 101 6.48 2.98 -5.78
C THR A 101 6.59 4.34 -6.47
N ARG A 102 5.64 4.65 -7.33
CA ARG A 102 5.61 5.89 -8.11
C ARG A 102 4.37 6.69 -7.80
N VAL A 103 4.54 7.99 -7.65
CA VAL A 103 3.48 8.92 -7.29
C VAL A 103 3.31 9.96 -8.38
N SER A 104 2.05 10.23 -8.71
CA SER A 104 1.61 11.37 -9.50
C SER A 104 0.92 12.40 -8.60
N THR A 105 1.07 13.67 -8.90
CA THR A 105 0.34 14.79 -8.30
C THR A 105 -0.43 15.61 -9.34
N ASP A 106 -0.52 15.09 -10.56
CA ASP A 106 -1.13 15.72 -11.73
C ASP A 106 -2.14 14.80 -12.44
N ALA A 107 -2.97 14.13 -11.64
CA ALA A 107 -4.03 13.23 -12.08
C ALA A 107 -3.56 12.02 -12.92
N GLY A 108 -2.31 11.58 -12.72
CA GLY A 108 -1.74 10.43 -13.43
C GLY A 108 -1.01 10.79 -14.73
N SER A 109 -0.84 12.06 -15.06
CA SER A 109 -0.13 12.49 -16.27
C SER A 109 1.37 12.18 -16.19
N ASN A 110 1.97 12.40 -15.02
CA ASN A 110 3.38 12.07 -14.76
C ASN A 110 3.53 11.32 -13.45
N PHE A 111 4.40 10.31 -13.45
CA PHE A 111 4.74 9.52 -12.27
C PHE A 111 6.21 9.62 -11.94
N ASN A 112 6.51 9.98 -10.70
CA ASN A 112 7.88 10.09 -10.19
C ASN A 112 8.16 8.97 -9.19
N ASP A 113 9.36 8.42 -9.22
CA ASP A 113 9.82 7.44 -8.25
C ASP A 113 9.87 8.05 -6.84
N ARG A 114 9.38 7.32 -5.85
CA ARG A 114 9.35 7.78 -4.45
C ARG A 114 9.94 6.77 -3.47
N ALA A 115 9.77 5.47 -3.72
CA ALA A 115 10.35 4.43 -2.88
C ALA A 115 10.67 3.20 -3.72
N TYR A 116 11.67 2.43 -3.27
CA TYR A 116 12.11 1.20 -3.91
C TYR A 116 12.17 0.07 -2.89
N ALA A 117 11.59 -1.08 -3.24
CA ALA A 117 11.92 -2.37 -2.64
C ALA A 117 12.90 -3.07 -3.59
N ILE A 118 14.12 -3.32 -3.14
CA ILE A 118 15.22 -3.81 -3.98
C ILE A 118 15.75 -5.10 -3.41
N VAL A 119 15.87 -6.12 -4.27
CA VAL A 119 16.62 -7.34 -4.01
C VAL A 119 17.80 -7.40 -4.95
N ARG A 120 18.98 -7.66 -4.42
CA ARG A 120 20.18 -7.95 -5.20
C ARG A 120 20.58 -9.41 -5.00
N ASN A 121 20.48 -10.20 -6.05
CA ASN A 121 21.05 -11.53 -6.09
C ASN A 121 22.48 -11.45 -6.64
N THR A 122 23.44 -12.00 -5.91
CA THR A 122 24.85 -12.06 -6.32
C THR A 122 25.28 -13.46 -6.76
N ASN A 123 24.40 -14.46 -6.67
CA ASN A 123 24.70 -15.83 -7.05
C ASN A 123 24.62 -16.00 -8.56
N SER A 124 25.61 -16.64 -9.14
CA SER A 124 25.70 -16.92 -10.58
C SER A 124 25.17 -18.33 -10.97
N GLY A 125 24.52 -19.03 -10.07
CA GLY A 125 23.94 -20.36 -10.34
C GLY A 125 23.02 -20.80 -9.21
N GLY A 126 21.75 -20.91 -9.54
CA GLY A 126 20.69 -21.37 -8.65
C GLY A 126 19.68 -20.28 -8.26
N ASP A 127 18.48 -20.72 -7.98
CA ASP A 127 17.38 -19.87 -7.52
C ASP A 127 17.72 -19.16 -6.19
N ALA A 128 17.85 -17.85 -6.23
CA ALA A 128 17.90 -17.04 -5.03
C ALA A 128 16.58 -16.27 -4.88
N ARG A 129 15.96 -16.39 -3.71
CA ARG A 129 14.71 -15.73 -3.35
C ARG A 129 14.92 -14.88 -2.11
N ALA A 130 14.41 -13.67 -2.14
CA ALA A 130 14.46 -12.75 -1.01
C ALA A 130 13.25 -11.82 -1.01
N THR A 131 12.88 -11.36 0.19
CA THR A 131 11.81 -10.38 0.35
C THR A 131 12.41 -9.02 0.66
N ALA A 132 12.02 -8.01 -0.10
CA ALA A 132 12.34 -6.62 0.14
C ALA A 132 11.12 -5.86 0.65
N TYR A 133 11.38 -4.83 1.43
CA TYR A 133 10.36 -3.93 1.95
C TYR A 133 10.67 -2.50 1.56
N SER A 134 9.64 -1.72 1.28
CA SER A 134 9.74 -0.27 1.25
C SER A 134 8.52 0.36 1.91
N GLN A 135 8.69 1.59 2.36
CA GLN A 135 7.63 2.33 3.01
C GLN A 135 7.77 3.82 2.74
N MET A 136 6.65 4.52 2.77
CA MET A 136 6.63 5.97 2.66
C MET A 136 5.39 6.53 3.36
N ILE A 137 5.47 7.82 3.71
CA ILE A 137 4.29 8.61 4.08
C ILE A 137 3.99 9.54 2.92
N LEU A 138 2.74 9.56 2.49
CA LEU A 138 2.25 10.37 1.37
C LEU A 138 1.14 11.29 1.85
N ASP A 139 1.29 12.58 1.53
CA ASP A 139 0.24 13.57 1.72
C ASP A 139 -0.71 13.58 0.51
N VAL A 140 -1.94 13.17 0.73
CA VAL A 140 -2.99 13.12 -0.29
C VAL A 140 -3.87 14.36 -0.14
N THR A 141 -3.42 15.47 -0.72
CA THR A 141 -4.15 16.76 -0.70
C THR A 141 -5.33 16.79 -1.67
N SER A 142 -5.37 15.91 -2.65
CA SER A 142 -6.44 15.78 -3.64
C SER A 142 -6.53 14.36 -4.17
N THR A 143 -7.67 13.71 -3.98
CA THR A 143 -7.92 12.36 -4.50
C THR A 143 -8.01 12.31 -6.03
N ALA A 144 -8.31 13.45 -6.68
CA ALA A 144 -8.30 13.55 -8.13
C ALA A 144 -6.86 13.59 -8.69
N ASN A 145 -5.96 14.31 -8.04
CA ASN A 145 -4.62 14.58 -8.55
C ASN A 145 -3.56 13.61 -8.04
N VAL A 146 -3.65 13.19 -6.77
CA VAL A 146 -2.66 12.29 -6.17
C VAL A 146 -3.01 10.85 -6.50
N LYS A 147 -2.10 10.17 -7.20
CA LYS A 147 -2.23 8.78 -7.63
C LYS A 147 -0.96 8.01 -7.29
N VAL A 148 -1.10 6.71 -7.11
CA VAL A 148 0.03 5.80 -6.90
C VAL A 148 -0.04 4.66 -7.90
N ARG A 149 1.11 4.24 -8.40
CA ARG A 149 1.26 3.00 -9.16
C ARG A 149 2.53 2.27 -8.73
N PHE A 150 2.61 1.02 -9.10
CA PHE A 150 3.79 0.19 -8.86
C PHE A 150 4.31 -0.33 -10.19
N ASP A 151 5.63 -0.25 -10.36
CA ASP A 151 6.32 -0.74 -11.55
C ASP A 151 7.36 -1.77 -11.12
N PHE A 152 7.51 -2.82 -11.89
CA PHE A 152 8.53 -3.84 -11.68
C PHE A 152 9.59 -3.76 -12.76
N ASP A 153 10.83 -3.60 -12.34
CA ASP A 153 12.00 -3.67 -13.22
C ASP A 153 12.82 -4.93 -12.86
N THR A 154 13.14 -5.70 -13.88
CA THR A 154 14.07 -6.84 -13.81
C THR A 154 15.20 -6.64 -14.82
N ALA A 155 16.42 -6.86 -14.38
CA ALA A 155 17.56 -6.65 -15.26
C ALA A 155 17.80 -7.81 -16.27
N ILE A 156 17.21 -9.01 -16.04
CA ILE A 156 17.57 -10.22 -16.80
C ILE A 156 16.46 -11.29 -16.84
N THR A 157 16.56 -12.18 -17.83
CA THR A 157 15.73 -13.38 -17.96
C THR A 157 15.88 -14.32 -16.75
N GLY A 158 14.81 -14.97 -16.34
CA GLY A 158 14.79 -15.87 -15.17
C GLY A 158 14.53 -15.16 -13.83
N SER A 159 14.36 -13.84 -13.88
CA SER A 159 13.95 -13.05 -12.71
C SER A 159 12.43 -12.89 -12.65
N ARG A 160 11.90 -12.85 -11.43
CA ARG A 160 10.46 -12.68 -11.22
C ARG A 160 10.15 -12.04 -9.87
N ILE A 161 9.02 -11.37 -9.80
CA ILE A 161 8.34 -11.04 -8.56
C ILE A 161 7.20 -12.04 -8.36
N LYS A 162 7.09 -12.58 -7.16
CA LYS A 162 6.14 -13.64 -6.84
C LYS A 162 4.77 -13.07 -6.49
N GLY A 163 3.72 -13.64 -7.06
CA GLY A 163 2.33 -13.35 -6.74
C GLY A 163 1.52 -14.63 -6.53
N ASN A 164 0.38 -14.51 -5.88
CA ASN A 164 -0.54 -15.62 -5.64
C ASN A 164 -1.95 -15.07 -5.34
N THR A 165 -2.99 -15.79 -5.76
CA THR A 165 -4.40 -15.40 -5.52
C THR A 165 -4.89 -15.73 -4.12
N ASP A 166 -4.29 -16.71 -3.44
CA ASP A 166 -4.77 -17.21 -2.15
C ASP A 166 -3.88 -16.75 -0.98
N ILE A 167 -2.59 -16.52 -1.25
CA ILE A 167 -1.59 -16.19 -0.24
C ILE A 167 -0.99 -14.82 -0.54
N THR A 168 -0.92 -13.97 0.47
CA THR A 168 -0.26 -12.66 0.39
C THR A 168 1.26 -12.82 0.39
N ILE A 169 1.86 -12.88 -0.79
CA ILE A 169 3.32 -13.00 -1.00
C ILE A 169 3.92 -11.63 -1.26
N THR A 170 3.56 -11.01 -2.39
CA THR A 170 3.88 -9.60 -2.70
C THR A 170 2.62 -8.78 -2.49
N SER A 171 2.74 -7.70 -1.75
CA SER A 171 1.60 -6.90 -1.33
C SER A 171 1.94 -5.43 -1.14
N VAL A 172 0.89 -4.62 -1.19
CA VAL A 172 0.92 -3.21 -0.81
C VAL A 172 -0.22 -2.95 0.17
N MET A 173 0.07 -2.24 1.25
CA MET A 173 -0.93 -1.81 2.24
C MET A 173 -0.98 -0.29 2.28
N PHE A 174 -2.17 0.24 2.21
CA PHE A 174 -2.48 1.66 2.37
C PHE A 174 -3.16 1.86 3.72
N MET A 175 -2.62 2.75 4.54
CA MET A 175 -3.20 3.06 5.84
C MET A 175 -3.27 4.57 6.01
N ARG A 176 -4.48 5.11 6.21
CA ARG A 176 -4.65 6.53 6.51
C ARG A 176 -4.33 6.81 7.97
N LEU A 177 -3.39 7.69 8.20
CA LEU A 177 -2.91 8.07 9.54
C LEU A 177 -3.71 9.22 10.15
N GLY A 178 -4.31 10.07 9.30
CA GLY A 178 -5.05 11.25 9.76
C GLY A 178 -5.25 12.28 8.64
N ASP A 179 -5.69 13.46 9.02
CA ASP A 179 -5.90 14.58 8.11
C ASP A 179 -4.56 15.19 7.65
N THR A 180 -4.57 15.95 6.53
CA THR A 180 -3.44 16.73 6.03
C THR A 180 -3.24 17.97 6.85
#